data_3559b586f00afd1bb9a57a5afdc1a89a
#
_entry.id   3559b586f00afd1bb9a57a5afdc1a89a
#
_cell.length_a   1.000
_cell.length_b   1.000
_cell.length_c   1.000
_cell.angle_alpha   90.00
_cell.angle_beta   90.00
_cell.angle_gamma   90.00
#
_symmetry.space_group_name_H-M   'P 1'
#
loop_
_entity.id
_entity.type
_entity.pdbx_description
1 polymer ?
#
loop_
_entity_poly.entity_id
_entity_poly.type
_entity_poly.pdbx_seq_one_letter_code
_entity_poly.pdbx_strand_id
1 'polypeptide(L)'
;MGGMAQLELDEVHANAVDYQHFLLDSPSPYHAAEVVAQRLVDAGFTRVDEKGAWDASPGGHVMVRGGAVAAWFVPETVDDDAGFRIVGAHTDSPAFSVKPSVQSTTPDGWGQIDVEVYGGMMWNSWLDRELTLACLLYTSDAA
;
A
#
# COMPACT_ATOMS: atom_id res chain seq x y z
N MET A 1 -38.34 -8.34 -8.29
CA MET A 1 -37.37 -7.36 -8.83
C MET A 1 -36.64 -6.55 -7.75
N GLY A 2 -37.22 -6.27 -6.56
CA GLY A 2 -36.56 -5.50 -5.51
C GLY A 2 -35.37 -6.18 -4.80
N GLY A 3 -35.37 -7.49 -4.68
CA GLY A 3 -34.35 -8.20 -3.90
C GLY A 3 -32.94 -8.23 -4.54
N MET A 4 -32.83 -8.37 -5.86
CA MET A 4 -31.52 -8.37 -6.53
C MET A 4 -30.87 -6.99 -6.50
N ALA A 5 -31.63 -5.92 -6.73
CA ALA A 5 -31.11 -4.55 -6.65
C ALA A 5 -30.64 -4.18 -5.23
N GLN A 6 -31.33 -4.69 -4.20
CA GLN A 6 -30.91 -4.47 -2.81
C GLN A 6 -29.61 -5.22 -2.48
N LEU A 7 -29.47 -6.48 -2.93
CA LEU A 7 -28.24 -7.27 -2.74
C LEU A 7 -27.02 -6.60 -3.44
N GLU A 8 -27.21 -6.06 -4.65
CA GLU A 8 -26.17 -5.31 -5.36
C GLU A 8 -25.76 -4.03 -4.60
N LEU A 9 -26.70 -3.31 -4.02
CA LEU A 9 -26.41 -2.12 -3.23
C LEU A 9 -25.68 -2.45 -1.93
N ASP A 10 -26.06 -3.53 -1.25
CA ASP A 10 -25.40 -3.99 -0.04
C ASP A 10 -23.97 -4.45 -0.30
N GLU A 11 -23.72 -5.11 -1.46
CA GLU A 11 -22.38 -5.50 -1.90
C GLU A 11 -21.51 -4.28 -2.24
N VAL A 12 -22.05 -3.31 -2.97
CA VAL A 12 -21.36 -2.04 -3.28
C VAL A 12 -20.97 -1.30 -2.00
N HIS A 13 -21.90 -1.25 -1.03
CA HIS A 13 -21.62 -0.62 0.26
C HIS A 13 -20.53 -1.36 1.04
N ALA A 14 -20.58 -2.68 1.10
CA ALA A 14 -19.56 -3.50 1.75
C ALA A 14 -18.16 -3.28 1.14
N ASN A 15 -18.08 -3.26 -0.19
CA ASN A 15 -16.85 -2.98 -0.92
C ASN A 15 -16.32 -1.56 -0.65
N ALA A 16 -17.19 -0.56 -0.56
CA ALA A 16 -16.81 0.81 -0.23
C ALA A 16 -16.25 0.93 1.19
N VAL A 17 -16.86 0.24 2.16
CA VAL A 17 -16.38 0.19 3.56
C VAL A 17 -15.03 -0.54 3.64
N ASP A 18 -14.87 -1.67 2.95
CA ASP A 18 -13.59 -2.39 2.90
C ASP A 18 -12.48 -1.52 2.29
N TYR A 19 -12.78 -0.79 1.23
CA TYR A 19 -11.84 0.15 0.62
C TYR A 19 -11.46 1.29 1.56
N GLN A 20 -12.42 1.82 2.35
CA GLN A 20 -12.11 2.82 3.38
C GLN A 20 -11.14 2.26 4.43
N HIS A 21 -11.36 1.05 4.91
CA HIS A 21 -10.44 0.40 5.84
C HIS A 21 -9.05 0.23 5.22
N PHE A 22 -8.98 -0.24 3.97
CA PHE A 22 -7.71 -0.34 3.25
C PHE A 22 -6.96 0.99 3.20
N LEU A 23 -7.65 2.11 2.92
CA LEU A 23 -7.03 3.43 2.89
C LEU A 23 -6.54 3.89 4.26
N LEU A 24 -7.32 3.65 5.32
CA LEU A 24 -6.93 4.00 6.69
C LEU A 24 -5.72 3.20 7.18
N ASP A 25 -5.64 1.93 6.80
CA ASP A 25 -4.54 1.03 7.16
C ASP A 25 -3.29 1.24 6.30
N SER A 26 -3.40 2.03 5.23
CA SER A 26 -2.35 2.24 4.23
C SER A 26 -1.86 3.70 4.16
N PRO A 27 -1.40 4.31 5.27
CA PRO A 27 -1.00 5.73 5.29
C PRO A 27 0.33 6.00 4.57
N SER A 28 1.07 4.97 4.16
CA SER A 28 2.28 5.08 3.34
C SER A 28 2.41 3.89 2.39
N PRO A 29 3.28 3.95 1.35
CA PRO A 29 3.53 2.82 0.46
C PRO A 29 3.95 1.54 1.19
N TYR A 30 4.71 1.67 2.26
CA TYR A 30 5.15 0.55 3.08
C TYR A 30 3.99 -0.17 3.75
N HIS A 31 3.06 0.60 4.32
CA HIS A 31 1.84 0.06 4.92
C HIS A 31 0.95 -0.56 3.84
N ALA A 32 0.76 0.11 2.70
CA ALA A 32 -0.05 -0.41 1.60
C ALA A 32 0.48 -1.77 1.10
N ALA A 33 1.79 -1.90 0.90
CA ALA A 33 2.40 -3.15 0.47
C ALA A 33 2.19 -4.28 1.50
N GLU A 34 2.33 -3.97 2.79
CA GLU A 34 2.16 -4.95 3.86
C GLU A 34 0.69 -5.36 4.04
N VAL A 35 -0.25 -4.41 3.98
CA VAL A 35 -1.70 -4.68 4.05
C VAL A 35 -2.13 -5.57 2.89
N VAL A 36 -1.68 -5.29 1.66
CA VAL A 36 -1.96 -6.15 0.50
C VAL A 36 -1.40 -7.55 0.71
N ALA A 37 -0.13 -7.65 1.17
CA ALA A 37 0.49 -8.94 1.42
C ALA A 37 -0.25 -9.73 2.50
N GLN A 38 -0.66 -9.08 3.60
CA GLN A 38 -1.40 -9.75 4.67
C GLN A 38 -2.76 -10.23 4.19
N ARG A 39 -3.52 -9.43 3.45
CA ARG A 39 -4.80 -9.83 2.85
C ARG A 39 -4.65 -11.05 1.94
N LEU A 40 -3.57 -11.13 1.17
CA LEU A 40 -3.27 -12.30 0.33
C LEU A 40 -2.89 -13.52 1.15
N VAL A 41 -2.11 -13.36 2.22
CA VAL A 41 -1.78 -14.45 3.16
C VAL A 41 -3.05 -14.99 3.81
N ASP A 42 -3.94 -14.12 4.25
CA ASP A 42 -5.24 -14.51 4.84
C ASP A 42 -6.14 -15.23 3.81
N ALA A 43 -5.94 -14.95 2.52
CA ALA A 43 -6.58 -15.65 1.39
C ALA A 43 -5.84 -16.94 0.97
N GLY A 44 -4.80 -17.37 1.71
CA GLY A 44 -4.10 -18.63 1.47
C GLY A 44 -2.84 -18.51 0.59
N PHE A 45 -2.34 -17.31 0.33
CA PHE A 45 -1.07 -17.12 -0.34
C PHE A 45 0.10 -17.39 0.61
N THR A 46 1.18 -17.94 0.08
CA THR A 46 2.43 -18.15 0.82
C THR A 46 3.34 -16.93 0.68
N ARG A 47 3.80 -16.40 1.81
CA ARG A 47 4.78 -15.31 1.80
C ARG A 47 6.17 -15.86 1.44
N VAL A 48 6.82 -15.21 0.48
CA VAL A 48 8.14 -15.57 -0.04
C VAL A 48 9.16 -14.55 0.46
N ASP A 49 10.27 -15.05 1.01
CA ASP A 49 11.43 -14.21 1.30
C ASP A 49 12.22 -13.95 0.00
N GLU A 50 12.44 -12.67 -0.30
CA GLU A 50 13.21 -12.24 -1.47
C GLU A 50 14.60 -12.89 -1.55
N LYS A 51 15.24 -13.08 -0.41
CA LYS A 51 16.60 -13.64 -0.30
C LYS A 51 16.62 -15.16 -0.17
N GLY A 52 15.46 -15.77 0.01
CA GLY A 52 15.30 -17.21 0.13
C GLY A 52 15.27 -17.93 -1.20
N ALA A 53 15.16 -19.26 -1.14
CA ALA A 53 14.87 -20.06 -2.33
C ALA A 53 13.42 -19.81 -2.75
N TRP A 54 13.22 -19.53 -4.03
CA TRP A 54 11.90 -19.35 -4.59
C TRP A 54 11.33 -20.68 -5.02
N ASP A 55 10.15 -20.99 -4.53
CA ASP A 55 9.40 -22.17 -4.89
C ASP A 55 8.41 -21.81 -6.02
N ALA A 56 8.38 -22.62 -7.06
CA ALA A 56 7.42 -22.54 -8.18
C ALA A 56 6.26 -23.52 -7.99
N SER A 57 5.99 -23.99 -6.77
CA SER A 57 4.88 -24.87 -6.47
C SER A 57 3.54 -24.22 -6.84
N PRO A 58 2.53 -25.02 -7.22
CA PRO A 58 1.19 -24.50 -7.45
C PRO A 58 0.65 -23.78 -6.23
N GLY A 59 -0.10 -22.70 -6.46
CA GLY A 59 -0.70 -21.87 -5.40
C GLY A 59 -0.37 -20.39 -5.54
N GLY A 60 -0.83 -19.63 -4.57
CA GLY A 60 -0.57 -18.19 -4.46
C GLY A 60 0.72 -17.90 -3.70
N HIS A 61 1.48 -16.95 -4.20
CA HIS A 61 2.71 -16.48 -3.59
C HIS A 61 2.71 -14.96 -3.51
N VAL A 62 3.27 -14.40 -2.46
CA VAL A 62 3.39 -12.96 -2.27
C VAL A 62 4.73 -12.58 -1.67
N MET A 63 5.31 -11.50 -2.16
CA MET A 63 6.58 -10.94 -1.71
C MET A 63 6.45 -9.43 -1.52
N VAL A 64 7.08 -8.90 -0.48
CA VAL A 64 7.16 -7.46 -0.21
C VAL A 64 8.62 -7.01 -0.25
N ARG A 65 8.87 -5.89 -0.92
CA ARG A 65 10.16 -5.21 -0.93
C ARG A 65 9.95 -3.72 -0.65
N GLY A 66 10.22 -3.29 0.56
CA GLY A 66 9.98 -1.91 0.97
C GLY A 66 8.51 -1.52 0.77
N GLY A 67 8.26 -0.50 -0.04
CA GLY A 67 6.90 -0.06 -0.40
C GLY A 67 6.32 -0.75 -1.63
N ALA A 68 6.91 -1.83 -2.12
CA ALA A 68 6.41 -2.58 -3.28
C ALA A 68 5.95 -3.99 -2.87
N VAL A 69 4.90 -4.47 -3.50
CA VAL A 69 4.38 -5.83 -3.34
C VAL A 69 4.27 -6.48 -4.71
N ALA A 70 4.67 -7.74 -4.80
CA ALA A 70 4.44 -8.60 -5.96
C ALA A 70 3.75 -9.88 -5.51
N ALA A 71 2.70 -10.25 -6.22
CA ALA A 71 2.00 -11.50 -5.97
C ALA A 71 1.76 -12.24 -7.28
N TRP A 72 1.80 -13.56 -7.22
CA TRP A 72 1.55 -14.40 -8.39
C TRP A 72 0.85 -15.67 -7.96
N PHE A 73 0.14 -16.26 -8.89
CA PHE A 73 -0.54 -17.54 -8.71
C PHE A 73 -0.05 -18.53 -9.77
N VAL A 74 0.40 -19.69 -9.32
CA VAL A 74 0.83 -20.79 -10.17
C VAL A 74 -0.30 -21.82 -10.17
N PRO A 75 -0.94 -22.11 -11.33
CA PRO A 75 -1.95 -23.16 -11.41
C PRO A 75 -1.33 -24.55 -11.29
N GLU A 76 -2.13 -25.54 -10.89
CA GLU A 76 -1.67 -26.95 -10.79
C GLU A 76 -1.22 -27.52 -12.14
N THR A 77 -1.85 -27.07 -13.21
CA THR A 77 -1.51 -27.45 -14.58
C THR A 77 -1.35 -26.19 -15.42
N VAL A 78 -0.28 -26.13 -16.19
CA VAL A 78 0.02 -25.05 -17.12
C VAL A 78 0.08 -25.65 -18.53
N ASP A 79 -0.73 -25.12 -19.44
CA ASP A 79 -0.67 -25.51 -20.85
C ASP A 79 0.57 -24.91 -21.52
N ASP A 80 1.10 -25.57 -22.54
CA ASP A 80 2.33 -25.14 -23.24
C ASP A 80 2.23 -23.75 -23.88
N ASP A 81 1.01 -23.27 -24.14
CA ASP A 81 0.69 -21.96 -24.72
C ASP A 81 0.15 -20.96 -23.68
N ALA A 82 0.20 -21.29 -22.39
CA ALA A 82 -0.28 -20.44 -21.33
C ALA A 82 0.50 -19.12 -21.28
N GLY A 83 -0.24 -18.01 -21.36
CA GLY A 83 0.29 -16.67 -21.21
C GLY A 83 0.20 -16.13 -19.78
N PHE A 84 0.91 -15.03 -19.51
CA PHE A 84 0.79 -14.29 -18.26
C PHE A 84 -0.40 -13.32 -18.31
N ARG A 85 -1.14 -13.24 -17.20
CA ARG A 85 -2.13 -12.19 -16.96
C ARG A 85 -1.56 -11.29 -15.88
N ILE A 86 -1.22 -10.05 -16.24
CA ILE A 86 -0.53 -9.12 -15.35
C ILE A 86 -1.47 -7.96 -15.03
N VAL A 87 -1.63 -7.68 -13.73
CA VAL A 87 -2.30 -6.47 -13.20
C VAL A 87 -1.24 -5.65 -12.49
N GLY A 88 -1.13 -4.39 -12.85
CA GLY A 88 -0.19 -3.44 -12.23
C GLY A 88 -0.92 -2.25 -11.64
N ALA A 89 -0.48 -1.83 -10.47
CA ALA A 89 -0.96 -0.63 -9.79
C ALA A 89 0.19 0.00 -9.01
N HIS A 90 0.02 1.25 -8.57
CA HIS A 90 0.99 1.89 -7.68
C HIS A 90 0.55 1.74 -6.21
N THR A 91 1.51 1.79 -5.30
CA THR A 91 1.29 1.77 -3.84
C THR A 91 1.48 3.13 -3.19
N ASP A 92 2.17 4.05 -3.87
CA ASP A 92 2.40 5.43 -3.43
C ASP A 92 1.20 6.34 -3.75
N SER A 93 1.18 7.51 -3.13
CA SER A 93 0.17 8.53 -3.40
C SER A 93 0.80 9.92 -3.36
N PRO A 94 0.28 10.91 -4.11
CA PRO A 94 0.75 12.28 -4.00
C PRO A 94 0.62 12.78 -2.55
N ALA A 95 1.69 13.37 -2.02
CA ALA A 95 1.78 13.79 -0.63
C ALA A 95 2.87 14.86 -0.43
N PHE A 96 2.96 15.40 0.78
CA PHE A 96 4.18 16.07 1.22
C PHE A 96 5.19 15.03 1.70
N SER A 97 6.40 15.09 1.18
CA SER A 97 7.54 14.29 1.64
C SER A 97 8.41 15.14 2.56
N VAL A 98 8.74 14.60 3.73
CA VAL A 98 9.61 15.29 4.69
C VAL A 98 11.02 15.34 4.14
N LYS A 99 11.64 16.53 4.17
CA LYS A 99 13.03 16.72 3.71
C LYS A 99 14.03 16.09 4.67
N PRO A 100 15.22 15.71 4.20
CA PRO A 100 16.31 15.23 5.07
C PRO A 100 16.71 16.24 6.16
N SER A 101 16.69 17.54 5.86
CA SER A 101 16.81 18.61 6.84
C SER A 101 15.42 19.00 7.34
N VAL A 102 14.97 18.31 8.35
CA VAL A 102 13.56 18.23 8.75
C VAL A 102 13.04 19.49 9.43
N GLN A 103 13.90 20.22 10.14
CA GLN A 103 13.45 21.21 11.10
C GLN A 103 13.98 22.60 10.78
N SER A 104 13.06 23.56 10.75
CA SER A 104 13.34 24.98 10.77
C SER A 104 12.52 25.68 11.85
N THR A 105 12.84 26.94 12.11
CA THR A 105 12.14 27.74 13.11
C THR A 105 11.79 29.10 12.52
N THR A 106 10.55 29.54 12.69
CA THR A 106 10.13 30.88 12.28
C THR A 106 10.79 31.95 13.16
N PRO A 107 10.84 33.23 12.69
CA PRO A 107 11.31 34.34 13.52
C PRO A 107 10.58 34.46 14.85
N ASP A 108 9.32 34.06 14.94
CA ASP A 108 8.48 34.09 16.15
C ASP A 108 8.64 32.82 17.04
N GLY A 109 9.56 31.92 16.69
CA GLY A 109 9.90 30.74 17.50
C GLY A 109 9.06 29.50 17.26
N TRP A 110 8.22 29.48 16.22
CA TRP A 110 7.47 28.26 15.86
C TRP A 110 8.39 27.24 15.19
N GLY A 111 8.32 26.00 15.66
CA GLY A 111 8.95 24.87 14.96
C GLY A 111 8.18 24.50 13.68
N GLN A 112 8.93 24.25 12.62
CA GLN A 112 8.39 23.85 11.32
C GLN A 112 9.02 22.54 10.87
N ILE A 113 8.25 21.74 10.15
CA ILE A 113 8.75 20.57 9.42
C ILE A 113 8.83 20.95 7.95
N ASP A 114 10.05 20.91 7.42
CA ASP A 114 10.29 21.24 6.02
C ASP A 114 9.90 20.05 5.14
N VAL A 115 9.08 20.33 4.14
CA VAL A 115 8.54 19.32 3.24
C VAL A 115 8.82 19.69 1.78
N GLU A 116 8.76 18.70 0.91
CA GLU A 116 8.72 18.85 -0.54
C GLU A 116 7.48 18.17 -1.10
N VAL A 117 7.04 18.62 -2.25
CA VAL A 117 5.89 18.05 -2.94
C VAL A 117 6.30 16.76 -3.64
N TYR A 118 5.58 15.70 -3.37
CA TYR A 118 5.73 14.43 -4.07
C TYR A 118 4.50 14.16 -4.95
N GLY A 119 4.74 13.94 -6.23
CA GLY A 119 3.69 13.66 -7.22
C GLY A 119 2.81 14.86 -7.57
N GLY A 120 1.72 14.60 -8.27
CA GLY A 120 0.76 15.61 -8.75
C GLY A 120 -0.37 15.87 -7.76
N MET A 121 -0.06 16.38 -6.57
CA MET A 121 -1.08 16.64 -5.56
C MET A 121 -1.87 17.93 -5.83
N MET A 122 -3.11 17.98 -5.38
CA MET A 122 -3.93 19.21 -5.35
C MET A 122 -3.59 20.02 -4.10
N TRP A 123 -2.74 21.02 -4.25
CA TRP A 123 -2.20 21.82 -3.15
C TRP A 123 -3.27 22.39 -2.21
N ASN A 124 -4.38 22.89 -2.76
CA ASN A 124 -5.45 23.54 -1.99
C ASN A 124 -6.09 22.61 -0.96
N SER A 125 -6.08 21.30 -1.20
CA SER A 125 -6.67 20.33 -0.28
C SER A 125 -5.80 20.05 0.95
N TRP A 126 -4.55 20.54 0.96
CA TRP A 126 -3.56 20.31 2.02
C TRP A 126 -3.33 21.52 2.92
N LEU A 127 -3.83 22.71 2.50
CA LEU A 127 -3.66 23.95 3.25
C LEU A 127 -4.70 24.05 4.38
N ASP A 128 -4.33 24.76 5.44
CA ASP A 128 -5.19 25.14 6.57
C ASP A 128 -5.93 23.96 7.23
N ARG A 129 -5.26 22.84 7.37
CA ARG A 129 -5.80 21.63 7.98
C ARG A 129 -4.74 20.86 8.77
N GLU A 130 -5.20 20.08 9.74
CA GLU A 130 -4.34 19.14 10.43
C GLU A 130 -3.86 18.04 9.49
N LEU A 131 -2.58 17.72 9.59
CA LEU A 131 -1.92 16.65 8.84
C LEU A 131 -1.24 15.68 9.79
N THR A 132 -1.14 14.43 9.40
CA THR A 132 -0.42 13.39 10.12
C THR A 132 0.87 13.03 9.41
N LEU A 133 1.84 12.53 10.16
CA LEU A 133 3.08 11.96 9.64
C LEU A 133 2.96 10.43 9.65
N ALA A 134 3.26 9.81 8.52
CA ALA A 134 3.36 8.36 8.41
C ALA A 134 4.70 7.99 7.79
N CYS A 135 5.44 7.11 8.45
CA CYS A 135 6.77 6.69 7.98
C CYS A 135 7.12 5.28 8.48
N LEU A 136 8.19 4.74 7.91
CA LEU A 136 8.88 3.58 8.46
C LEU A 136 10.13 4.08 9.21
N LEU A 137 10.19 3.77 10.50
CA LEU A 137 11.37 4.07 11.32
C LEU A 137 12.30 2.86 11.30
N TYR A 138 13.54 3.08 10.90
CA TYR A 138 14.61 2.12 11.07
C TYR A 138 15.36 2.49 12.35
N THR A 139 15.29 1.64 13.37
CA THR A 139 16.24 1.68 14.47
C THR A 139 17.51 1.00 13.97
N SER A 140 18.56 1.76 13.68
CA SER A 140 19.88 1.15 13.61
C SER A 140 20.21 0.73 15.04
N ASP A 141 20.28 -0.57 15.30
CA ASP A 141 21.07 -1.04 16.42
C ASP A 141 22.48 -0.55 16.15
N ALA A 142 22.84 0.50 16.86
CA ALA A 142 24.22 0.97 16.85
C ALA A 142 25.07 -0.19 17.38
N ALA A 143 25.85 -0.79 16.49
CA ALA A 143 26.87 -1.78 16.84
C ALA A 143 27.93 -1.14 17.74
#